data_d36fbf95f23dc9f7985ded74391d7564
#
_entry.id   d36fbf95f23dc9f7985ded74391d7564
#
_cell.length_a   1.000
_cell.length_b   1.000
_cell.length_c   1.000
_cell.angle_alpha   90.00
_cell.angle_beta   90.00
_cell.angle_gamma   90.00
#
_symmetry.space_group_name_H-M   'P 1'
#
loop_
_entity.id
_entity.type
_entity.pdbx_description
1 polymer ?
#
loop_
_entity_poly.entity_id
_entity_poly.type
_entity_poly.pdbx_seq_one_letter_code
_entity_poly.pdbx_strand_id
1 'polypeptide(L)'
;MRLIPENTRDFDACHGEFRWRVPEHFNMGVAVSDAHAGRAEAVALYYENDRGDTAQYRFGDLISLSNRTANALRGLGVQRGDRVAIVLSQRIETALTHIAAHKLGAISVPLSVLFGPDALGFRLGDAGVKVVVTDSAHAALIESLRGDLPQLERVLVCDEPDGDFWPRL
;
A
#
# COMPACT_ATOMS: atom_id res chain seq x y z
N MET A 1 15.75 -3.99 14.95
CA MET A 1 16.23 -5.37 15.22
C MET A 1 17.12 -5.76 14.04
N ARG A 2 18.39 -6.05 14.27
CA ARG A 2 19.29 -6.53 13.19
C ARG A 2 19.10 -8.03 13.04
N LEU A 3 18.82 -8.47 11.85
CA LEU A 3 18.64 -9.90 11.51
C LEU A 3 19.98 -10.59 11.24
N ILE A 4 20.99 -9.81 10.79
CA ILE A 4 22.32 -10.30 10.43
C ILE A 4 23.37 -9.43 11.13
N PRO A 5 24.46 -9.99 11.71
CA PRO A 5 25.56 -9.20 12.28
C PRO A 5 26.22 -8.31 11.23
N GLU A 6 26.65 -7.09 11.64
CA GLU A 6 27.46 -6.23 10.76
C GLU A 6 28.79 -6.91 10.42
N ASN A 7 29.20 -6.77 9.14
CA ASN A 7 30.48 -7.25 8.64
C ASN A 7 30.70 -8.78 8.66
N THR A 8 29.65 -9.59 8.70
CA THR A 8 29.78 -11.03 8.51
C THR A 8 30.21 -11.30 7.08
N ARG A 9 31.44 -11.85 6.91
CA ARG A 9 32.02 -12.23 5.62
C ARG A 9 31.96 -13.75 5.36
N ASP A 10 31.52 -14.50 6.35
CA ASP A 10 31.39 -15.95 6.32
C ASP A 10 29.92 -16.33 6.22
N PHE A 11 29.54 -16.87 5.06
CA PHE A 11 28.17 -17.31 4.80
C PHE A 11 27.72 -18.44 5.72
N ASP A 12 28.61 -19.44 5.92
CA ASP A 12 28.26 -20.65 6.67
C ASP A 12 28.05 -20.32 8.15
N ALA A 13 28.88 -19.45 8.73
CA ALA A 13 28.70 -18.95 10.09
C ALA A 13 27.40 -18.15 10.21
N CYS A 14 27.15 -17.23 9.28
CA CYS A 14 25.94 -16.41 9.27
C CYS A 14 24.68 -17.29 9.14
N HIS A 15 24.67 -18.23 8.21
CA HIS A 15 23.56 -19.15 8.00
C HIS A 15 23.34 -20.08 9.20
N GLY A 16 24.41 -20.61 9.79
CA GLY A 16 24.35 -21.50 10.94
C GLY A 16 23.82 -20.82 12.22
N GLU A 17 24.14 -19.54 12.41
CA GLU A 17 23.73 -18.76 13.58
C GLU A 17 22.37 -18.08 13.40
N PHE A 18 21.90 -17.90 12.15
CA PHE A 18 20.65 -17.22 11.87
C PHE A 18 19.46 -17.97 12.47
N ARG A 19 18.62 -17.22 13.18
CA ARG A 19 17.34 -17.72 13.69
C ARG A 19 16.27 -16.67 13.47
N TRP A 20 15.15 -17.07 12.91
CA TRP A 20 13.96 -16.25 12.84
C TRP A 20 13.45 -15.92 14.24
N ARG A 21 13.26 -14.63 14.51
CA ARG A 21 12.58 -14.14 15.71
C ARG A 21 11.27 -13.53 15.28
N VAL A 22 10.27 -14.38 15.11
CA VAL A 22 8.92 -13.97 14.70
C VAL A 22 8.14 -13.61 15.97
N PRO A 23 7.75 -12.34 16.15
CA PRO A 23 6.90 -11.96 17.27
C PRO A 23 5.50 -12.56 17.11
N GLU A 24 4.81 -12.84 18.22
CA GLU A 24 3.44 -13.36 18.22
C GLU A 24 2.47 -12.38 17.52
N HIS A 25 2.69 -11.09 17.73
CA HIS A 25 1.93 -10.02 17.10
C HIS A 25 2.86 -9.08 16.35
N PHE A 26 2.62 -8.90 15.05
CA PHE A 26 3.37 -8.01 14.20
C PHE A 26 2.46 -7.29 13.21
N ASN A 27 2.60 -5.98 13.10
CA ASN A 27 1.91 -5.17 12.09
C ASN A 27 2.94 -4.50 11.17
N MET A 28 2.95 -4.91 9.91
CA MET A 28 3.89 -4.38 8.92
C MET A 28 3.72 -2.87 8.70
N GLY A 29 2.48 -2.38 8.66
CA GLY A 29 2.20 -0.96 8.48
C GLY A 29 2.78 -0.12 9.62
N VAL A 30 2.63 -0.57 10.87
CA VAL A 30 3.23 0.07 12.04
C VAL A 30 4.77 0.01 12.00
N ALA A 31 5.33 -1.14 11.61
CA ALA A 31 6.77 -1.34 11.58
C ALA A 31 7.50 -0.42 10.59
N VAL A 32 6.86 -0.10 9.44
CA VAL A 32 7.47 0.76 8.42
C VAL A 32 7.12 2.24 8.56
N SER A 33 6.21 2.60 9.45
CA SER A 33 5.78 3.99 9.67
C SER A 33 5.85 4.40 11.14
N ASP A 34 4.89 4.02 11.98
CA ASP A 34 4.75 4.51 13.36
C ASP A 34 5.94 4.17 14.25
N ALA A 35 6.61 3.04 14.03
CA ALA A 35 7.84 2.66 14.73
C ALA A 35 8.99 3.68 14.53
N HIS A 36 8.88 4.56 13.55
CA HIS A 36 9.85 5.63 13.27
C HIS A 36 9.43 7.00 13.80
N ALA A 37 8.42 7.10 14.67
CA ALA A 37 7.94 8.36 15.23
C ALA A 37 9.06 9.17 15.94
N GLY A 38 10.03 8.50 16.56
CA GLY A 38 11.19 9.16 17.21
C GLY A 38 12.13 9.86 16.23
N ARG A 39 11.97 9.70 14.92
CA ARG A 39 12.70 10.40 13.86
C ARG A 39 11.76 10.96 12.79
N ALA A 40 10.65 11.53 13.23
CA ALA A 40 9.59 12.04 12.35
C ALA A 40 10.09 13.00 11.26
N GLU A 41 11.12 13.79 11.56
CA GLU A 41 11.71 14.77 10.65
C GLU A 41 12.66 14.17 9.60
N ALA A 42 13.09 12.91 9.75
CA ALA A 42 13.95 12.26 8.77
C ALA A 42 13.16 11.93 7.50
N VAL A 43 13.80 12.09 6.33
CA VAL A 43 13.22 11.72 5.05
C VAL A 43 13.03 10.20 5.00
N ALA A 44 11.82 9.79 4.68
CA ALA A 44 11.42 8.39 4.55
C ALA A 44 11.28 7.96 3.09
N LEU A 45 10.88 8.88 2.20
CA LEU A 45 10.64 8.59 0.79
C LEU A 45 11.04 9.80 -0.07
N TYR A 46 11.80 9.54 -1.13
CA TYR A 46 12.03 10.45 -2.24
C TYR A 46 11.14 10.04 -3.40
N TYR A 47 10.50 11.01 -4.03
CA TYR A 47 9.64 10.82 -5.19
C TYR A 47 10.17 11.61 -6.36
N GLU A 48 10.15 11.00 -7.53
CA GLU A 48 10.39 11.64 -8.83
C GLU A 48 9.48 10.99 -9.87
N ASN A 49 8.86 11.80 -10.73
CA ASN A 49 8.04 11.31 -11.83
C ASN A 49 8.76 11.47 -13.19
N ASP A 50 8.11 11.01 -14.25
CA ASP A 50 8.61 11.07 -15.63
C ASP A 50 8.75 12.48 -16.20
N ARG A 51 8.15 13.49 -15.55
CA ARG A 51 8.28 14.92 -15.89
C ARG A 51 9.41 15.61 -15.13
N GLY A 52 10.07 14.89 -14.20
CA GLY A 52 11.10 15.46 -13.34
C GLY A 52 10.56 16.21 -12.11
N ASP A 53 9.25 16.11 -11.82
CA ASP A 53 8.72 16.63 -10.57
C ASP A 53 9.22 15.78 -9.40
N THR A 54 9.76 16.43 -8.37
CA THR A 54 10.31 15.76 -7.20
C THR A 54 9.58 16.15 -5.92
N ALA A 55 9.50 15.22 -4.97
CA ALA A 55 9.02 15.47 -3.63
C ALA A 55 9.78 14.65 -2.58
N GLN A 56 9.72 15.09 -1.33
CA GLN A 56 10.27 14.37 -0.19
C GLN A 56 9.17 14.24 0.86
N TYR A 57 9.01 13.02 1.38
CA TYR A 57 8.09 12.73 2.47
C TYR A 57 8.89 12.27 3.67
N ARG A 58 8.63 12.86 4.83
CA ARG A 58 9.25 12.51 6.11
C ARG A 58 8.49 11.36 6.75
N PHE A 59 9.09 10.71 7.75
CA PHE A 59 8.37 9.68 8.52
C PHE A 59 7.11 10.24 9.18
N GLY A 60 7.13 11.50 9.67
CA GLY A 60 5.94 12.17 10.19
C GLY A 60 4.81 12.27 9.17
N ASP A 61 5.13 12.58 7.91
CA ASP A 61 4.15 12.63 6.82
C ASP A 61 3.56 11.24 6.55
N LEU A 62 4.43 10.20 6.44
CA LEU A 62 3.95 8.82 6.21
C LEU A 62 3.05 8.34 7.34
N ILE A 63 3.39 8.64 8.60
CA ILE A 63 2.56 8.29 9.76
C ILE A 63 1.20 8.95 9.64
N SER A 64 1.18 10.28 9.48
CA SER A 64 -0.06 11.06 9.41
C SER A 64 -0.94 10.62 8.25
N LEU A 65 -0.41 10.63 7.03
CA LEU A 65 -1.15 10.34 5.81
C LEU A 65 -1.63 8.88 5.77
N SER A 66 -0.78 7.91 6.15
CA SER A 66 -1.20 6.51 6.17
C SER A 66 -2.24 6.21 7.25
N ASN A 67 -2.24 6.92 8.39
CA ASN A 67 -3.29 6.81 9.39
C ASN A 67 -4.62 7.35 8.86
N ARG A 68 -4.60 8.48 8.16
CA ARG A 68 -5.79 9.04 7.51
C ARG A 68 -6.31 8.10 6.44
N THR A 69 -5.43 7.57 5.57
CA THR A 69 -5.81 6.57 4.55
C THR A 69 -6.41 5.32 5.19
N ALA A 70 -5.82 4.80 6.28
CA ALA A 70 -6.37 3.66 7.00
C ALA A 70 -7.75 3.95 7.60
N ASN A 71 -7.95 5.15 8.15
CA ASN A 71 -9.27 5.57 8.66
C ASN A 71 -10.31 5.69 7.55
N ALA A 72 -9.93 6.22 6.38
CA ALA A 72 -10.80 6.29 5.21
C ALA A 72 -11.21 4.89 4.74
N LEU A 73 -10.26 3.98 4.55
CA LEU A 73 -10.52 2.59 4.15
C LEU A 73 -11.43 1.88 5.18
N ARG A 74 -11.18 2.08 6.48
CA ARG A 74 -12.02 1.54 7.55
C ARG A 74 -13.44 2.11 7.50
N GLY A 75 -13.59 3.41 7.23
CA GLY A 75 -14.89 4.07 7.04
C GLY A 75 -15.67 3.54 5.83
N LEU A 76 -14.97 2.98 4.82
CA LEU A 76 -15.55 2.27 3.69
C LEU A 76 -15.83 0.78 3.97
N GLY A 77 -15.64 0.33 5.22
CA GLY A 77 -15.93 -1.03 5.63
C GLY A 77 -14.80 -2.03 5.44
N VAL A 78 -13.57 -1.58 5.13
CA VAL A 78 -12.41 -2.49 5.03
C VAL A 78 -12.07 -3.02 6.41
N GLN A 79 -11.97 -4.34 6.51
CA GLN A 79 -11.66 -5.09 7.72
C GLN A 79 -10.41 -5.95 7.53
N ARG A 80 -9.95 -6.54 8.63
CA ARG A 80 -8.84 -7.51 8.59
C ARG A 80 -9.16 -8.66 7.62
N GLY A 81 -8.22 -8.95 6.73
CA GLY A 81 -8.35 -10.01 5.73
C GLY A 81 -9.03 -9.56 4.44
N ASP A 82 -9.66 -8.38 4.38
CA ASP A 82 -10.18 -7.84 3.11
C ASP A 82 -9.03 -7.51 2.15
N ARG A 83 -9.30 -7.60 0.84
CA ARG A 83 -8.31 -7.29 -0.20
C ARG A 83 -8.55 -5.89 -0.73
N VAL A 84 -7.48 -5.11 -0.73
CA VAL A 84 -7.42 -3.76 -1.29
C VAL A 84 -6.45 -3.80 -2.46
N ALA A 85 -6.97 -3.69 -3.68
CA ALA A 85 -6.13 -3.62 -4.87
C ALA A 85 -5.58 -2.20 -5.08
N ILE A 86 -4.37 -2.15 -5.61
CA ILE A 86 -3.65 -0.91 -5.92
C ILE A 86 -3.28 -0.96 -7.39
N VAL A 87 -4.01 -0.21 -8.22
CA VAL A 87 -3.78 -0.06 -9.66
C VAL A 87 -3.26 1.34 -9.90
N LEU A 88 -2.02 1.56 -9.52
CA LEU A 88 -1.35 2.86 -9.56
C LEU A 88 0.09 2.71 -10.04
N SER A 89 0.60 3.76 -10.68
CA SER A 89 2.03 3.92 -10.92
C SER A 89 2.78 4.18 -9.60
N GLN A 90 4.10 4.39 -9.67
CA GLN A 90 4.92 4.73 -8.51
C GLN A 90 4.62 6.16 -8.06
N ARG A 91 3.83 6.32 -7.00
CA ARG A 91 3.41 7.60 -6.43
C ARG A 91 3.14 7.45 -4.92
N ILE A 92 2.99 8.57 -4.22
CA ILE A 92 2.81 8.54 -2.75
C ILE A 92 1.58 7.74 -2.33
N GLU A 93 0.48 7.83 -3.07
CA GLU A 93 -0.76 7.12 -2.77
C GLU A 93 -0.60 5.60 -2.82
N THR A 94 0.31 5.11 -3.68
CA THR A 94 0.70 3.69 -3.73
C THR A 94 1.29 3.26 -2.39
N ALA A 95 2.29 3.99 -1.90
CA ALA A 95 2.93 3.71 -0.62
C ALA A 95 1.95 3.82 0.56
N LEU A 96 1.14 4.89 0.57
CA LEU A 96 0.15 5.13 1.63
C LEU A 96 -0.90 4.02 1.69
N THR A 97 -1.39 3.56 0.53
CA THR A 97 -2.39 2.49 0.45
C THR A 97 -1.83 1.16 0.97
N HIS A 98 -0.59 0.81 0.62
CA HIS A 98 0.08 -0.37 1.18
C HIS A 98 0.18 -0.29 2.70
N ILE A 99 0.71 0.82 3.23
CA ILE A 99 0.88 1.00 4.67
C ILE A 99 -0.47 0.96 5.38
N ALA A 100 -1.48 1.64 4.83
CA ALA A 100 -2.83 1.69 5.40
C ALA A 100 -3.51 0.32 5.44
N ALA A 101 -3.46 -0.44 4.33
CA ALA A 101 -3.98 -1.80 4.27
C ALA A 101 -3.32 -2.69 5.33
N HIS A 102 -1.99 -2.63 5.45
CA HIS A 102 -1.24 -3.39 6.46
C HIS A 102 -1.57 -2.95 7.90
N LYS A 103 -1.79 -1.65 8.16
CA LYS A 103 -2.24 -1.15 9.49
C LYS A 103 -3.57 -1.76 9.89
N LEU A 104 -4.50 -1.92 8.94
CA LEU A 104 -5.81 -2.55 9.15
C LEU A 104 -5.74 -4.08 9.24
N GLY A 105 -4.60 -4.70 8.92
CA GLY A 105 -4.49 -6.15 8.74
C GLY A 105 -5.21 -6.65 7.48
N ALA A 106 -5.50 -5.75 6.55
CA ALA A 106 -6.00 -6.07 5.22
C ALA A 106 -4.85 -6.54 4.31
N ILE A 107 -5.20 -7.13 3.19
CA ILE A 107 -4.27 -7.67 2.20
C ILE A 107 -4.17 -6.67 1.06
N SER A 108 -2.99 -6.11 0.82
CA SER A 108 -2.75 -5.27 -0.34
C SER A 108 -2.44 -6.13 -1.56
N VAL A 109 -3.09 -5.83 -2.69
CA VAL A 109 -2.95 -6.54 -3.97
C VAL A 109 -2.43 -5.55 -5.00
N PRO A 110 -1.08 -5.41 -5.14
CA PRO A 110 -0.52 -4.52 -6.14
C PRO A 110 -0.68 -5.11 -7.54
N LEU A 111 -1.22 -4.31 -8.46
CA LEU A 111 -1.46 -4.68 -9.85
C LEU A 111 -0.82 -3.66 -10.77
N SER A 112 -0.24 -4.15 -11.88
CA SER A 112 0.38 -3.28 -12.87
C SER A 112 -0.66 -2.47 -13.63
N VAL A 113 -0.40 -1.19 -13.83
CA VAL A 113 -1.17 -0.30 -14.71
C VAL A 113 -1.12 -0.71 -16.19
N LEU A 114 -0.21 -1.61 -16.55
CA LEU A 114 -0.09 -2.15 -17.91
C LEU A 114 -1.00 -3.35 -18.18
N PHE A 115 -1.74 -3.82 -17.19
CA PHE A 115 -2.67 -4.93 -17.40
C PHE A 115 -3.89 -4.47 -18.21
N GLY A 116 -4.18 -5.21 -19.29
CA GLY A 116 -5.44 -5.08 -20.03
C GLY A 116 -6.63 -5.63 -19.24
N PRO A 117 -7.86 -5.46 -19.76
CA PRO A 117 -9.11 -5.80 -19.08
C PRO A 117 -9.16 -7.24 -18.59
N ASP A 118 -8.80 -8.21 -19.44
CA ASP A 118 -8.86 -9.65 -19.09
C ASP A 118 -7.93 -9.99 -17.92
N ALA A 119 -6.67 -9.50 -17.99
CA ALA A 119 -5.67 -9.76 -16.96
C ALA A 119 -6.01 -9.06 -15.64
N LEU A 120 -6.60 -7.87 -15.70
CA LEU A 120 -7.03 -7.11 -14.53
C LEU A 120 -8.28 -7.74 -13.91
N GLY A 121 -9.30 -8.03 -14.73
CA GLY A 121 -10.54 -8.68 -14.30
C GLY A 121 -10.29 -10.02 -13.60
N PHE A 122 -9.44 -10.88 -14.21
CA PHE A 122 -9.06 -12.15 -13.61
C PHE A 122 -8.45 -11.98 -12.22
N ARG A 123 -7.46 -11.07 -12.06
CA ARG A 123 -6.75 -10.89 -10.78
C ARG A 123 -7.61 -10.25 -9.69
N LEU A 124 -8.45 -9.28 -10.07
CA LEU A 124 -9.39 -8.66 -9.14
C LEU A 124 -10.43 -9.67 -8.66
N GLY A 125 -10.95 -10.51 -9.58
CA GLY A 125 -11.92 -11.55 -9.27
C GLY A 125 -11.33 -12.68 -8.45
N ASP A 126 -10.17 -13.23 -8.86
CA ASP A 126 -9.49 -14.34 -8.16
C ASP A 126 -9.10 -13.95 -6.73
N ALA A 127 -8.58 -12.75 -6.54
CA ALA A 127 -8.30 -12.23 -5.21
C ALA A 127 -9.58 -11.88 -4.42
N GLY A 128 -10.74 -11.75 -5.06
CA GLY A 128 -11.97 -11.28 -4.43
C GLY A 128 -11.80 -9.89 -3.82
N VAL A 129 -11.32 -8.95 -4.64
CA VAL A 129 -10.99 -7.58 -4.20
C VAL A 129 -12.26 -6.84 -3.79
N LYS A 130 -12.20 -6.19 -2.62
CA LYS A 130 -13.30 -5.39 -2.07
C LYS A 130 -13.19 -3.91 -2.45
N VAL A 131 -11.98 -3.37 -2.42
CA VAL A 131 -11.71 -1.96 -2.74
C VAL A 131 -10.56 -1.88 -3.72
N VAL A 132 -10.69 -1.05 -4.75
CA VAL A 132 -9.59 -0.68 -5.66
C VAL A 132 -9.22 0.78 -5.41
N VAL A 133 -7.93 1.05 -5.28
CA VAL A 133 -7.36 2.40 -5.31
C VAL A 133 -6.65 2.57 -6.65
N THR A 134 -7.03 3.60 -7.40
CA THR A 134 -6.55 3.84 -8.76
C THR A 134 -6.46 5.34 -9.07
N ASP A 135 -6.04 5.66 -10.27
CA ASP A 135 -6.07 7.02 -10.84
C ASP A 135 -7.19 7.17 -11.89
N SER A 136 -7.42 8.41 -12.33
CA SER A 136 -8.43 8.75 -13.33
C SER A 136 -8.21 8.04 -14.69
N ALA A 137 -6.95 7.76 -15.04
CA ALA A 137 -6.61 7.08 -16.29
C ALA A 137 -7.12 5.63 -16.35
N HIS A 138 -7.22 4.96 -15.20
CA HIS A 138 -7.61 3.54 -15.11
C HIS A 138 -9.02 3.33 -14.52
N ALA A 139 -9.63 4.37 -13.95
CA ALA A 139 -10.94 4.28 -13.29
C ALA A 139 -12.02 3.71 -14.21
N ALA A 140 -12.12 4.23 -15.45
CA ALA A 140 -13.12 3.78 -16.43
C ALA A 140 -12.96 2.29 -16.80
N LEU A 141 -11.71 1.82 -16.93
CA LEU A 141 -11.42 0.41 -17.19
C LEU A 141 -11.90 -0.47 -16.02
N ILE A 142 -11.59 -0.09 -14.79
CA ILE A 142 -12.00 -0.85 -13.60
C ILE A 142 -13.51 -0.87 -13.45
N GLU A 143 -14.18 0.27 -13.67
CA GLU A 143 -15.64 0.35 -13.64
C GLU A 143 -16.31 -0.53 -14.71
N SER A 144 -15.71 -0.68 -15.89
CA SER A 144 -16.23 -1.55 -16.94
C SER A 144 -16.22 -3.03 -16.56
N LEU A 145 -15.34 -3.43 -15.62
CA LEU A 145 -15.21 -4.81 -15.11
C LEU A 145 -16.15 -5.10 -13.92
N ARG A 146 -16.80 -4.06 -13.36
CA ARG A 146 -17.59 -4.19 -12.13
C ARG A 146 -18.66 -5.26 -12.18
N GLY A 147 -19.28 -5.48 -13.36
CA GLY A 147 -20.31 -6.50 -13.55
C GLY A 147 -19.83 -7.93 -13.27
N ASP A 148 -18.54 -8.20 -13.48
CA ASP A 148 -17.89 -9.50 -13.29
C ASP A 148 -17.19 -9.61 -11.92
N LEU A 149 -17.24 -8.56 -11.11
CA LEU A 149 -16.54 -8.45 -9.82
C LEU A 149 -17.54 -8.28 -8.66
N PRO A 150 -18.27 -9.32 -8.26
CA PRO A 150 -19.37 -9.20 -7.28
C PRO A 150 -18.90 -8.78 -5.89
N GLN A 151 -17.61 -8.90 -5.56
CA GLN A 151 -17.05 -8.48 -4.28
C GLN A 151 -16.50 -7.06 -4.30
N LEU A 152 -16.40 -6.42 -5.48
CA LEU A 152 -15.90 -5.06 -5.61
C LEU A 152 -16.96 -4.04 -5.15
N GLU A 153 -16.76 -3.49 -3.96
CA GLU A 153 -17.68 -2.52 -3.36
C GLU A 153 -17.35 -1.08 -3.76
N ARG A 154 -16.05 -0.71 -3.81
CA ARG A 154 -15.61 0.66 -4.02
C ARG A 154 -14.39 0.76 -4.94
N VAL A 155 -14.39 1.80 -5.76
CA VAL A 155 -13.22 2.27 -6.52
C VAL A 155 -12.90 3.67 -6.02
N LEU A 156 -11.67 3.90 -5.56
CA LEU A 156 -11.18 5.18 -5.07
C LEU A 156 -10.22 5.76 -6.10
N VAL A 157 -10.53 6.93 -6.61
CA VAL A 157 -9.69 7.66 -7.58
C VAL A 157 -8.90 8.72 -6.83
N CYS A 158 -7.56 8.65 -6.90
CA CYS A 158 -6.70 9.43 -6.03
C CYS A 158 -6.22 10.77 -6.62
N ASP A 159 -6.40 11.02 -7.91
CA ASP A 159 -5.93 12.21 -8.62
C ASP A 159 -7.05 13.13 -9.12
N GLU A 160 -8.29 12.83 -8.82
CA GLU A 160 -9.41 13.72 -9.08
C GLU A 160 -9.58 14.71 -7.92
N PRO A 161 -9.66 16.04 -8.18
CA PRO A 161 -9.83 17.06 -7.15
C PRO A 161 -11.08 16.85 -6.28
N ASP A 162 -12.16 16.37 -6.90
CA ASP A 162 -13.43 16.00 -6.25
C ASP A 162 -13.52 14.49 -5.97
N GLY A 163 -12.44 13.76 -6.19
CA GLY A 163 -12.36 12.32 -6.00
C GLY A 163 -12.44 11.90 -4.54
N ASP A 164 -12.83 10.66 -4.32
CA ASP A 164 -13.12 10.12 -2.98
C ASP A 164 -11.88 9.92 -2.10
N PHE A 165 -10.67 9.96 -2.64
CA PHE A 165 -9.46 9.62 -1.89
C PHE A 165 -9.01 10.76 -0.96
N TRP A 166 -8.63 11.93 -1.52
CA TRP A 166 -8.09 13.04 -0.74
C TRP A 166 -9.10 13.73 0.19
N PRO A 167 -10.36 13.95 -0.20
CA PRO A 167 -11.35 14.53 0.71
C PRO A 167 -11.69 13.65 1.91
N ARG A 168 -11.44 12.35 1.83
CA ARG A 168 -11.64 11.42 2.95
C ARG A 168 -10.43 11.31 3.88
N LEU A 169 -9.27 11.84 3.47
CA LEU A 169 -8.07 11.96 4.29
C LEU A 169 -8.08 13.23 5.13
#